data_5a63df9501c7ae21d5884f1c6ad9b760
#
_entry.id   5a63df9501c7ae21d5884f1c6ad9b760
#
_cell.length_a   1.000
_cell.length_b   1.000
_cell.length_c   1.000
_cell.angle_alpha   90.00
_cell.angle_beta   90.00
_cell.angle_gamma   90.00
#
_symmetry.space_group_name_H-M   'P 1'
#
loop_
_entity.id
_entity.type
_entity.pdbx_description
1 polymer ?
#
loop_
_entity_poly.entity_id
_entity_poly.type
_entity_poly.pdbx_seq_one_letter_code
_entity_poly.pdbx_strand_id
1 'polypeptide(L)'
;MVAAFWVMALVLFAMATHVGRRFGLIPIVSQLLLATFGLPLLMYFWIEPGWQLSGADLISPGWLKNLYSLSFALLLGHILSDVIDLRLDRQSLKIALPSFCIPFACGLATAVWLLPPQPWISSLAVGLLFAITAIPVLYLYLRHINYPPAATRRLVQTAILIDLTCWTLFAFAQGSLHLSSLLLPLAGACLPLLLRLLSLRQPLLYSGCFFALLVVAEHFKLNALIFGIGYLLCMAALKVPLVLPLPTAWMSRLQTWIAIPLILTFGIVQINVHNALDSLGGVQLAALLLLPIASKLLGNWLGLGWAGVSFEGASRWRESLLLNIRGLSEIVFLNLLLQQRLISPELYFALMLMGLIATLLPALAGMHRIPLNIAAPARSTRANS
;
A
#
# COMPACT_ATOMS: atom_id res chain seq x y z
N MET A 1 5.90 25.90 17.48
CA MET A 1 6.96 24.96 17.08
C MET A 1 6.39 23.74 16.34
N VAL A 2 5.42 22.98 16.89
CA VAL A 2 4.86 21.78 16.21
C VAL A 2 4.32 22.09 14.81
N ALA A 3 3.48 23.14 14.65
CA ALA A 3 2.97 23.51 13.32
C ALA A 3 4.10 23.88 12.33
N ALA A 4 5.16 24.55 12.81
CA ALA A 4 6.32 24.89 11.98
C ALA A 4 7.06 23.63 11.50
N PHE A 5 7.22 22.61 12.35
CA PHE A 5 7.77 21.30 11.97
C PHE A 5 6.96 20.66 10.84
N TRP A 6 5.63 20.61 10.97
CA TRP A 6 4.78 19.97 9.96
C TRP A 6 4.79 20.71 8.63
N VAL A 7 4.80 22.04 8.65
CA VAL A 7 4.97 22.85 7.42
C VAL A 7 6.34 22.58 6.79
N MET A 8 7.41 22.57 7.59
CA MET A 8 8.76 22.24 7.11
C MET A 8 8.81 20.84 6.51
N ALA A 9 8.23 19.84 7.16
CA ALA A 9 8.17 18.47 6.64
C ALA A 9 7.47 18.43 5.27
N LEU A 10 6.30 19.07 5.12
CA LEU A 10 5.59 19.14 3.84
C LEU A 10 6.43 19.81 2.75
N VAL A 11 7.15 20.89 3.07
CA VAL A 11 8.05 21.55 2.13
C VAL A 11 9.20 20.64 1.72
N LEU A 12 9.80 19.91 2.66
CA LEU A 12 10.86 18.94 2.37
C LEU A 12 10.38 17.83 1.46
N PHE A 13 9.18 17.28 1.69
CA PHE A 13 8.57 16.29 0.80
C PHE A 13 8.30 16.85 -0.60
N ALA A 14 7.86 18.10 -0.68
CA ALA A 14 7.67 18.80 -1.95
C ALA A 14 9.00 18.94 -2.71
N MET A 15 10.05 19.39 -2.02
CA MET A 15 11.39 19.50 -2.58
C MET A 15 11.95 18.15 -3.01
N ALA A 16 11.86 17.11 -2.17
CA ALA A 16 12.30 15.76 -2.50
C ALA A 16 11.57 15.20 -3.73
N THR A 17 10.26 15.43 -3.82
CA THR A 17 9.45 15.04 -4.98
C THR A 17 9.89 15.78 -6.24
N HIS A 18 10.16 17.09 -6.14
CA HIS A 18 10.61 17.91 -7.28
C HIS A 18 11.99 17.48 -7.77
N VAL A 19 12.94 17.31 -6.85
CA VAL A 19 14.30 16.85 -7.15
C VAL A 19 14.26 15.42 -7.72
N GLY A 20 13.52 14.51 -7.10
CA GLY A 20 13.41 13.13 -7.58
C GLY A 20 12.88 13.02 -9.01
N ARG A 21 11.91 13.87 -9.38
CA ARG A 21 11.41 13.93 -10.77
C ARG A 21 12.49 14.31 -11.78
N ARG A 22 13.45 15.18 -11.40
CA ARG A 22 14.59 15.51 -12.26
C ARG A 22 15.51 14.30 -12.52
N PHE A 23 15.57 13.39 -11.56
CA PHE A 23 16.31 12.12 -11.69
C PHE A 23 15.47 10.97 -12.25
N GLY A 24 14.24 11.24 -12.72
CA GLY A 24 13.35 10.21 -13.27
C GLY A 24 12.71 9.30 -12.21
N LEU A 25 12.80 9.65 -10.93
CA LEU A 25 12.17 8.88 -9.86
C LEU A 25 10.67 9.15 -9.78
N ILE A 26 9.91 8.10 -9.48
CA ILE A 26 8.47 8.23 -9.19
C ILE A 26 8.33 8.97 -7.85
N PRO A 27 7.35 9.89 -7.70
CA PRO A 27 7.16 10.73 -6.50
C PRO A 27 7.22 9.96 -5.18
N ILE A 28 6.54 8.81 -5.09
CA ILE A 28 6.50 8.00 -3.88
C ILE A 28 7.89 7.48 -3.46
N VAL A 29 8.76 7.17 -4.40
CA VAL A 29 10.13 6.69 -4.11
C VAL A 29 10.95 7.79 -3.45
N SER A 30 10.88 9.02 -3.99
CA SER A 30 11.56 10.19 -3.41
C SER A 30 11.04 10.50 -2.00
N GLN A 31 9.75 10.35 -1.79
CA GLN A 31 9.10 10.56 -0.49
C GLN A 31 9.51 9.49 0.51
N LEU A 32 9.58 8.22 0.09
CA LEU A 32 10.08 7.12 0.92
C LEU A 32 11.55 7.32 1.30
N LEU A 33 12.40 7.74 0.37
CA LEU A 33 13.80 8.05 0.65
C LEU A 33 13.94 9.15 1.70
N LEU A 34 13.16 10.23 1.56
CA LEU A 34 13.16 11.31 2.55
C LEU A 34 12.64 10.82 3.91
N ALA A 35 11.55 10.05 3.93
CA ALA A 35 10.99 9.52 5.16
C ALA A 35 11.94 8.55 5.87
N THR A 36 12.57 7.64 5.12
CA THR A 36 13.41 6.59 5.71
C THR A 36 14.75 7.12 6.21
N PHE A 37 15.35 8.09 5.51
CA PHE A 37 16.68 8.58 5.85
C PHE A 37 16.69 10.06 6.25
N GLY A 38 16.05 10.93 5.48
CA GLY A 38 16.12 12.37 5.68
C GLY A 38 15.44 12.84 6.96
N LEU A 39 14.21 12.39 7.23
CA LEU A 39 13.46 12.77 8.43
C LEU A 39 14.10 12.26 9.73
N PRO A 40 14.54 10.99 9.84
CA PRO A 40 15.23 10.52 11.03
C PRO A 40 16.52 11.30 11.34
N LEU A 41 17.32 11.59 10.31
CA LEU A 41 18.52 12.40 10.46
C LEU A 41 18.18 13.84 10.90
N LEU A 42 17.13 14.43 10.32
CA LEU A 42 16.66 15.75 10.71
C LEU A 42 16.18 15.77 12.17
N MET A 43 15.43 14.75 12.60
CA MET A 43 14.98 14.59 13.99
C MET A 43 16.17 14.51 14.93
N TYR A 44 17.11 13.62 14.66
CA TYR A 44 18.27 13.36 15.52
C TYR A 44 19.22 14.56 15.64
N PHE A 45 19.57 15.21 14.51
CA PHE A 45 20.59 16.28 14.53
C PHE A 45 20.04 17.66 14.82
N TRP A 46 18.76 17.94 14.54
CA TRP A 46 18.22 19.31 14.56
C TRP A 46 17.00 19.49 15.46
N ILE A 47 16.02 18.59 15.37
CA ILE A 47 14.74 18.81 16.06
C ILE A 47 14.85 18.48 17.54
N GLU A 48 15.33 17.28 17.89
CA GLU A 48 15.47 16.88 19.27
C GLU A 48 16.43 17.78 20.06
N PRO A 49 17.67 18.07 19.59
CA PRO A 49 18.58 18.94 20.34
C PRO A 49 18.23 20.43 20.24
N GLY A 50 17.74 20.92 19.09
CA GLY A 50 17.51 22.35 18.87
C GLY A 50 16.16 22.86 19.36
N TRP A 51 15.09 22.05 19.17
CA TRP A 51 13.73 22.45 19.55
C TRP A 51 13.26 21.78 20.84
N GLN A 52 14.01 20.83 21.37
CA GLN A 52 13.66 20.02 22.56
C GLN A 52 12.28 19.38 22.45
N LEU A 53 11.88 18.97 21.23
CA LEU A 53 10.61 18.32 20.94
C LEU A 53 10.86 16.83 20.68
N SER A 54 10.17 16.01 21.44
CA SER A 54 10.13 14.56 21.19
C SER A 54 9.17 14.20 20.06
N GLY A 55 9.32 13.03 19.47
CA GLY A 55 8.36 12.53 18.49
C GLY A 55 6.92 12.49 19.03
N ALA A 56 6.74 12.18 20.32
CA ALA A 56 5.43 12.16 20.97
C ALA A 56 4.79 13.56 21.02
N ASP A 57 5.59 14.60 21.25
CA ASP A 57 5.10 15.99 21.28
C ASP A 57 4.61 16.45 19.91
N LEU A 58 5.32 16.00 18.85
CA LEU A 58 5.00 16.34 17.46
C LEU A 58 3.67 15.75 16.98
N ILE A 59 3.23 14.63 17.54
CA ILE A 59 1.98 13.95 17.15
C ILE A 59 0.82 14.20 18.14
N SER A 60 1.08 14.90 19.25
CA SER A 60 0.09 15.13 20.32
C SER A 60 -1.11 16.01 19.93
N PRO A 61 -0.99 17.06 19.07
CA PRO A 61 -2.06 18.01 18.80
C PRO A 61 -3.33 17.36 18.23
N GLY A 62 -4.50 17.71 18.77
CA GLY A 62 -5.79 17.16 18.33
C GLY A 62 -6.12 17.46 16.87
N TRP A 63 -5.79 18.68 16.37
CA TRP A 63 -5.99 19.04 14.96
C TRP A 63 -5.18 18.14 14.01
N LEU A 64 -3.98 17.75 14.42
CA LEU A 64 -3.13 16.88 13.63
C LEU A 64 -3.67 15.46 13.53
N LYS A 65 -4.20 14.93 14.66
CA LYS A 65 -4.85 13.61 14.68
C LYS A 65 -6.06 13.58 13.77
N ASN A 66 -6.86 14.65 13.75
CA ASN A 66 -7.99 14.77 12.83
C ASN A 66 -7.55 14.85 11.36
N LEU A 67 -6.49 15.63 11.08
CA LEU A 67 -5.93 15.72 9.72
C LEU A 67 -5.33 14.38 9.27
N TYR A 68 -4.65 13.67 10.18
CA TYR A 68 -4.16 12.32 9.94
C TYR A 68 -5.30 11.35 9.63
N SER A 69 -6.33 11.30 10.47
CA SER A 69 -7.49 10.43 10.30
C SER A 69 -8.19 10.69 8.95
N LEU A 70 -8.38 11.95 8.58
CA LEU A 70 -8.94 12.33 7.28
C LEU A 70 -8.04 11.87 6.12
N SER A 71 -6.74 12.11 6.21
CA SER A 71 -5.77 11.71 5.19
C SER A 71 -5.68 10.19 5.07
N PHE A 72 -5.71 9.48 6.19
CA PHE A 72 -5.73 8.02 6.26
C PHE A 72 -6.98 7.46 5.59
N ALA A 73 -8.17 7.95 5.97
CA ALA A 73 -9.44 7.54 5.37
C ALA A 73 -9.47 7.81 3.85
N LEU A 74 -8.93 8.94 3.41
CA LEU A 74 -8.85 9.30 1.99
C LEU A 74 -7.93 8.35 1.21
N LEU A 75 -6.76 8.01 1.76
CA LEU A 75 -5.84 7.07 1.14
C LEU A 75 -6.38 5.64 1.17
N LEU A 76 -6.92 5.20 2.31
CA LEU A 76 -7.55 3.90 2.45
C LEU A 76 -8.72 3.75 1.47
N GLY A 77 -9.60 4.75 1.41
CA GLY A 77 -10.72 4.76 0.47
C GLY A 77 -10.27 4.68 -0.99
N HIS A 78 -9.18 5.36 -1.34
CA HIS A 78 -8.61 5.27 -2.68
C HIS A 78 -8.01 3.89 -2.99
N ILE A 79 -7.26 3.30 -2.06
CA ILE A 79 -6.71 1.96 -2.22
C ILE A 79 -7.83 0.93 -2.37
N LEU A 80 -8.85 1.02 -1.51
CA LEU A 80 -9.98 0.10 -1.57
C LEU A 80 -10.84 0.30 -2.82
N SER A 81 -10.85 1.51 -3.42
CA SER A 81 -11.63 1.77 -4.65
C SER A 81 -11.24 0.89 -5.83
N ASP A 82 -10.01 0.37 -5.85
CA ASP A 82 -9.55 -0.57 -6.87
C ASP A 82 -10.33 -1.89 -6.86
N VAL A 83 -11.02 -2.20 -5.74
CA VAL A 83 -11.89 -3.39 -5.62
C VAL A 83 -13.06 -3.36 -6.61
N ILE A 84 -13.55 -2.17 -6.99
CA ILE A 84 -14.67 -2.03 -7.94
C ILE A 84 -14.28 -2.52 -9.33
N ASP A 85 -13.02 -2.34 -9.73
CA ASP A 85 -12.50 -2.74 -11.04
C ASP A 85 -12.00 -4.20 -11.07
N LEU A 86 -12.20 -4.93 -9.97
CA LEU A 86 -11.77 -6.31 -9.86
C LEU A 86 -12.51 -7.19 -10.88
N ARG A 87 -11.74 -7.80 -11.76
CA ARG A 87 -12.21 -8.85 -12.66
C ARG A 87 -11.53 -10.16 -12.29
N LEU A 88 -12.34 -11.13 -11.89
CA LEU A 88 -11.84 -12.47 -11.56
C LEU A 88 -11.46 -13.19 -12.86
N ASP A 89 -10.19 -13.09 -13.24
CA ASP A 89 -9.61 -13.87 -14.32
C ASP A 89 -8.83 -15.06 -13.76
N ARG A 90 -8.98 -16.23 -14.40
CA ARG A 90 -8.31 -17.47 -13.96
C ARG A 90 -6.78 -17.35 -13.97
N GLN A 91 -6.22 -16.59 -14.90
CA GLN A 91 -4.76 -16.37 -14.93
C GLN A 91 -4.28 -15.53 -13.75
N SER A 92 -4.96 -14.43 -13.47
CA SER A 92 -4.64 -13.56 -12.32
C SER A 92 -4.79 -14.30 -10.99
N LEU A 93 -5.80 -15.18 -10.86
CA LEU A 93 -5.97 -15.99 -9.65
C LEU A 93 -4.83 -17.01 -9.47
N LYS A 94 -4.40 -17.67 -10.55
CA LYS A 94 -3.26 -18.61 -10.51
C LYS A 94 -1.96 -17.93 -10.12
N ILE A 95 -1.76 -16.67 -10.52
CA ILE A 95 -0.60 -15.89 -10.11
C ILE A 95 -0.74 -15.43 -8.67
N ALA A 96 -1.91 -14.92 -8.28
CA ALA A 96 -2.15 -14.35 -6.97
C ALA A 96 -1.97 -15.36 -5.84
N LEU A 97 -2.41 -16.61 -6.03
CA LEU A 97 -2.39 -17.62 -4.98
C LEU A 97 -0.95 -17.92 -4.47
N PRO A 98 0.03 -18.32 -5.29
CA PRO A 98 1.40 -18.52 -4.82
C PRO A 98 2.07 -17.21 -4.41
N SER A 99 1.76 -16.10 -5.10
CA SER A 99 2.29 -14.75 -4.79
C SER A 99 1.81 -14.21 -3.44
N PHE A 100 0.72 -14.75 -2.90
CA PHE A 100 0.22 -14.47 -1.57
C PHE A 100 0.69 -15.54 -0.57
N CYS A 101 0.43 -16.83 -0.82
CA CYS A 101 0.64 -17.89 0.16
C CYS A 101 2.10 -18.07 0.57
N ILE A 102 3.04 -17.97 -0.37
CA ILE A 102 4.46 -18.21 -0.08
C ILE A 102 5.05 -17.10 0.79
N PRO A 103 4.95 -15.80 0.46
CA PRO A 103 5.46 -14.76 1.34
C PRO A 103 4.66 -14.67 2.65
N PHE A 104 3.36 -14.93 2.65
CA PHE A 104 2.54 -14.98 3.86
C PHE A 104 3.04 -16.05 4.84
N ALA A 105 3.24 -17.28 4.37
CA ALA A 105 3.77 -18.37 5.19
C ALA A 105 5.20 -18.09 5.68
N CYS A 106 6.05 -17.51 4.82
CA CYS A 106 7.39 -17.08 5.20
C CYS A 106 7.36 -15.99 6.29
N GLY A 107 6.46 -15.02 6.17
CA GLY A 107 6.29 -13.96 7.17
C GLY A 107 5.76 -14.48 8.51
N LEU A 108 4.81 -15.42 8.49
CA LEU A 108 4.36 -16.13 9.71
C LEU A 108 5.51 -16.88 10.38
N ALA A 109 6.30 -17.64 9.60
CA ALA A 109 7.46 -18.35 10.11
C ALA A 109 8.50 -17.38 10.70
N THR A 110 8.76 -16.25 10.02
CA THR A 110 9.66 -15.21 10.53
C THR A 110 9.14 -14.63 11.84
N ALA A 111 7.85 -14.38 11.96
CA ALA A 111 7.23 -13.84 13.16
C ALA A 111 7.35 -14.80 14.36
N VAL A 112 7.20 -16.12 14.11
CA VAL A 112 7.22 -17.13 15.17
C VAL A 112 8.67 -17.48 15.60
N TRP A 113 9.61 -17.51 14.66
CA TRP A 113 10.94 -18.04 14.94
C TRP A 113 12.03 -16.99 15.15
N LEU A 114 11.88 -15.81 14.57
CA LEU A 114 12.92 -14.76 14.57
C LEU A 114 12.55 -13.54 15.38
N LEU A 115 11.27 -13.29 15.61
CA LEU A 115 10.82 -12.15 16.41
C LEU A 115 10.52 -12.59 17.86
N PRO A 116 10.55 -11.65 18.83
CA PRO A 116 10.11 -11.94 20.19
C PRO A 116 8.68 -12.48 20.21
N PRO A 117 8.30 -13.28 21.22
CA PRO A 117 6.94 -13.79 21.35
C PRO A 117 5.91 -12.64 21.32
N GLN A 118 4.96 -12.75 20.41
CA GLN A 118 3.95 -11.71 20.18
C GLN A 118 2.55 -12.33 19.98
N PRO A 119 1.48 -11.56 20.18
CA PRO A 119 0.12 -12.03 19.95
C PRO A 119 -0.04 -12.59 18.53
N TRP A 120 -0.90 -13.60 18.35
CA TRP A 120 -1.13 -14.22 17.05
C TRP A 120 -1.52 -13.23 15.94
N ILE A 121 -2.26 -12.16 16.30
CA ILE A 121 -2.67 -11.11 15.36
C ILE A 121 -1.47 -10.30 14.85
N SER A 122 -0.45 -10.09 15.67
CA SER A 122 0.81 -9.45 15.27
C SER A 122 1.60 -10.35 14.33
N SER A 123 1.65 -11.65 14.61
CA SER A 123 2.28 -12.63 13.69
C SER A 123 1.57 -12.71 12.36
N LEU A 124 0.22 -12.70 12.36
CA LEU A 124 -0.58 -12.63 11.16
C LEU A 124 -0.27 -11.33 10.38
N ALA A 125 -0.18 -10.19 11.07
CA ALA A 125 0.12 -8.90 10.44
C ALA A 125 1.48 -8.91 9.75
N VAL A 126 2.52 -9.52 10.33
CA VAL A 126 3.84 -9.70 9.69
C VAL A 126 3.72 -10.57 8.44
N GLY A 127 2.95 -11.67 8.51
CA GLY A 127 2.68 -12.51 7.33
C GLY A 127 2.02 -11.73 6.20
N LEU A 128 1.02 -10.92 6.51
CA LEU A 128 0.32 -10.09 5.53
C LEU A 128 1.23 -9.00 4.95
N LEU A 129 2.09 -8.39 5.78
CA LEU A 129 3.09 -7.42 5.32
C LEU A 129 4.09 -8.02 4.33
N PHE A 130 4.45 -9.30 4.48
CA PHE A 130 5.31 -9.97 3.50
C PHE A 130 4.58 -10.18 2.16
N ALA A 131 3.27 -10.36 2.18
CA ALA A 131 2.47 -10.67 1.01
C ALA A 131 1.94 -9.45 0.23
N ILE A 132 1.72 -8.31 0.89
CA ILE A 132 1.08 -7.11 0.30
C ILE A 132 1.84 -6.58 -0.93
N THR A 133 1.13 -5.93 -1.86
CA THR A 133 1.68 -5.36 -3.10
C THR A 133 1.17 -3.92 -3.26
N ALA A 134 1.94 -3.03 -3.86
CA ALA A 134 1.53 -1.63 -4.04
C ALA A 134 0.91 -1.39 -5.41
N ILE A 135 -0.39 -1.48 -5.55
CA ILE A 135 -1.13 -1.31 -6.80
C ILE A 135 -0.84 0.04 -7.47
N PRO A 136 -0.99 1.20 -6.78
CA PRO A 136 -0.79 2.49 -7.43
C PRO A 136 0.63 2.69 -7.96
N VAL A 137 1.64 2.23 -7.20
CA VAL A 137 3.05 2.36 -7.58
C VAL A 137 3.37 1.43 -8.74
N LEU A 138 2.88 0.18 -8.70
CA LEU A 138 2.99 -0.78 -9.78
C LEU A 138 2.39 -0.22 -11.08
N TYR A 139 1.17 0.29 -11.03
CA TYR A 139 0.49 0.86 -12.20
C TYR A 139 1.26 2.05 -12.80
N LEU A 140 1.72 2.99 -11.95
CA LEU A 140 2.52 4.13 -12.39
C LEU A 140 3.84 3.68 -13.02
N TYR A 141 4.50 2.67 -12.45
CA TYR A 141 5.74 2.13 -12.96
C TYR A 141 5.53 1.46 -14.33
N LEU A 142 4.52 0.60 -14.46
CA LEU A 142 4.16 -0.07 -15.72
C LEU A 142 3.84 0.95 -16.82
N ARG A 143 3.13 2.03 -16.48
CA ARG A 143 2.83 3.12 -17.40
C ARG A 143 4.10 3.89 -17.80
N HIS A 144 5.00 4.13 -16.86
CA HIS A 144 6.25 4.84 -17.11
C HIS A 144 7.16 4.10 -18.08
N ILE A 145 7.23 2.77 -17.98
CA ILE A 145 8.03 1.92 -18.89
C ILE A 145 7.27 1.50 -20.15
N ASN A 146 6.04 2.01 -20.39
CA ASN A 146 5.18 1.63 -21.51
C ASN A 146 4.98 0.11 -21.65
N TYR A 147 4.72 -0.58 -20.52
CA TYR A 147 4.57 -2.03 -20.50
C TYR A 147 3.32 -2.49 -21.29
N PRO A 148 3.33 -3.68 -21.95
CA PRO A 148 2.22 -4.14 -22.78
C PRO A 148 0.86 -4.13 -22.04
N PRO A 149 -0.22 -3.60 -22.65
CA PRO A 149 -1.51 -3.38 -21.95
C PRO A 149 -2.13 -4.66 -21.38
N ALA A 150 -2.00 -5.80 -22.09
CA ALA A 150 -2.53 -7.08 -21.64
C ALA A 150 -1.80 -7.58 -20.37
N ALA A 151 -0.48 -7.49 -20.35
CA ALA A 151 0.33 -7.85 -19.20
C ALA A 151 0.12 -6.87 -18.03
N THR A 152 0.03 -5.56 -18.31
CA THR A 152 -0.31 -4.53 -17.31
C THR A 152 -1.62 -4.86 -16.62
N ARG A 153 -2.69 -5.15 -17.37
CA ARG A 153 -3.99 -5.52 -16.79
C ARG A 153 -3.87 -6.76 -15.91
N ARG A 154 -3.20 -7.82 -16.36
CA ARG A 154 -2.99 -9.05 -15.59
C ARG A 154 -2.25 -8.79 -14.28
N LEU A 155 -1.14 -8.06 -14.32
CA LEU A 155 -0.34 -7.75 -13.13
C LEU A 155 -1.11 -6.89 -12.13
N VAL A 156 -1.82 -5.87 -12.60
CA VAL A 156 -2.64 -5.01 -11.74
C VAL A 156 -3.79 -5.79 -11.11
N GLN A 157 -4.50 -6.64 -11.86
CA GLN A 157 -5.55 -7.49 -11.29
C GLN A 157 -5.00 -8.49 -10.27
N THR A 158 -3.82 -9.06 -10.52
CA THR A 158 -3.14 -9.92 -9.54
C THR A 158 -2.83 -9.17 -8.26
N ALA A 159 -2.30 -7.94 -8.36
CA ALA A 159 -2.01 -7.10 -7.21
C ALA A 159 -3.28 -6.73 -6.43
N ILE A 160 -4.40 -6.39 -7.10
CA ILE A 160 -5.69 -6.11 -6.46
C ILE A 160 -6.18 -7.34 -5.68
N LEU A 161 -6.09 -8.53 -6.25
CA LEU A 161 -6.48 -9.78 -5.57
C LEU A 161 -5.67 -10.02 -4.30
N ILE A 162 -4.36 -9.81 -4.37
CA ILE A 162 -3.46 -9.98 -3.23
C ILE A 162 -3.78 -8.96 -2.14
N ASP A 163 -3.89 -7.68 -2.49
CA ASP A 163 -4.19 -6.61 -1.54
C ASP A 163 -5.56 -6.80 -0.90
N LEU A 164 -6.60 -7.11 -1.68
CA LEU A 164 -7.92 -7.41 -1.16
C LEU A 164 -7.90 -8.58 -0.18
N THR A 165 -7.14 -9.64 -0.48
CA THR A 165 -6.97 -10.79 0.41
C THR A 165 -6.29 -10.37 1.70
N CYS A 166 -5.20 -9.59 1.63
CA CYS A 166 -4.49 -9.07 2.80
C CYS A 166 -5.42 -8.24 3.70
N TRP A 167 -6.10 -7.26 3.13
CA TRP A 167 -7.00 -6.38 3.87
C TRP A 167 -8.18 -7.12 4.47
N THR A 168 -8.76 -8.07 3.74
CA THR A 168 -9.90 -8.89 4.20
C THR A 168 -9.50 -9.78 5.36
N LEU A 169 -8.38 -10.52 5.24
CA LEU A 169 -7.90 -11.39 6.31
C LEU A 169 -7.57 -10.58 7.57
N PHE A 170 -6.92 -9.43 7.42
CA PHE A 170 -6.62 -8.57 8.56
C PHE A 170 -7.89 -8.01 9.22
N ALA A 171 -8.85 -7.57 8.42
CA ALA A 171 -10.12 -7.06 8.90
C ALA A 171 -10.91 -8.12 9.72
N PHE A 172 -10.95 -9.37 9.23
CA PHE A 172 -11.57 -10.48 9.96
C PHE A 172 -10.80 -10.83 11.23
N ALA A 173 -9.47 -10.83 11.20
CA ALA A 173 -8.65 -11.11 12.37
C ALA A 173 -8.88 -10.09 13.48
N GLN A 174 -9.00 -8.80 13.15
CA GLN A 174 -9.36 -7.76 14.10
C GLN A 174 -10.79 -7.90 14.63
N GLY A 175 -11.73 -8.19 13.75
CA GLY A 175 -13.14 -8.30 14.10
C GLY A 175 -13.46 -9.53 14.96
N SER A 176 -12.64 -10.58 14.91
CA SER A 176 -12.83 -11.78 15.74
C SER A 176 -12.70 -11.53 17.24
N LEU A 177 -12.15 -10.39 17.65
CA LEU A 177 -11.99 -10.01 19.07
C LEU A 177 -13.29 -9.50 19.70
N HIS A 178 -14.20 -8.88 18.92
CA HIS A 178 -15.47 -8.35 19.41
C HIS A 178 -16.55 -8.41 18.32
N LEU A 179 -17.64 -9.12 18.59
CA LEU A 179 -18.74 -9.31 17.62
C LEU A 179 -19.39 -7.96 17.20
N SER A 180 -19.49 -7.00 18.12
CA SER A 180 -20.00 -5.65 17.85
C SER A 180 -19.14 -4.86 16.87
N SER A 181 -17.82 -5.09 16.86
CA SER A 181 -16.90 -4.45 15.93
C SER A 181 -17.00 -4.98 14.50
N LEU A 182 -17.67 -6.12 14.29
CA LEU A 182 -18.00 -6.69 12.99
C LEU A 182 -19.38 -6.26 12.50
N LEU A 183 -20.39 -6.34 13.38
CA LEU A 183 -21.79 -6.15 12.98
C LEU A 183 -22.08 -4.72 12.51
N LEU A 184 -21.57 -3.72 13.22
CA LEU A 184 -21.84 -2.31 12.89
C LEU A 184 -21.22 -1.89 11.55
N PRO A 185 -19.94 -2.17 11.25
CA PRO A 185 -19.36 -1.92 9.95
C PRO A 185 -20.04 -2.70 8.80
N LEU A 186 -20.45 -3.95 9.03
CA LEU A 186 -21.18 -4.74 8.04
C LEU A 186 -22.57 -4.17 7.76
N ALA A 187 -23.28 -3.71 8.79
CA ALA A 187 -24.56 -3.03 8.62
C ALA A 187 -24.39 -1.75 7.79
N GLY A 188 -23.35 -0.93 8.08
CA GLY A 188 -23.01 0.24 7.28
C GLY A 188 -22.62 -0.11 5.84
N ALA A 189 -21.96 -1.23 5.64
CA ALA A 189 -21.58 -1.74 4.32
C ALA A 189 -22.80 -2.11 3.44
N CYS A 190 -23.94 -2.42 4.05
CA CYS A 190 -25.18 -2.68 3.34
C CYS A 190 -25.94 -1.42 2.92
N LEU A 191 -25.48 -0.22 3.27
CA LEU A 191 -26.14 1.05 2.91
C LEU A 191 -26.36 1.21 1.39
N PRO A 192 -25.47 0.78 0.47
CA PRO A 192 -25.74 0.84 -0.98
C PRO A 192 -27.02 0.08 -1.36
N LEU A 193 -27.31 -1.03 -0.72
CA LEU A 193 -28.54 -1.79 -0.96
C LEU A 193 -29.77 -1.00 -0.52
N LEU A 194 -29.72 -0.35 0.65
CA LEU A 194 -30.80 0.51 1.14
C LEU A 194 -31.03 1.71 0.20
N LEU A 195 -29.96 2.39 -0.22
CA LEU A 195 -30.05 3.49 -1.19
C LEU A 195 -30.72 3.05 -2.49
N ARG A 196 -30.42 1.83 -2.94
CA ARG A 196 -31.05 1.25 -4.15
C ARG A 196 -32.52 0.94 -3.93
N LEU A 197 -32.90 0.41 -2.78
CA LEU A 197 -34.30 0.17 -2.41
C LEU A 197 -35.11 1.46 -2.36
N LEU A 198 -34.50 2.56 -1.91
CA LEU A 198 -35.09 3.90 -1.90
C LEU A 198 -35.10 4.57 -3.30
N SER A 199 -34.75 3.81 -4.36
CA SER A 199 -34.68 4.29 -5.74
C SER A 199 -33.71 5.46 -5.98
N LEU A 200 -32.79 5.73 -5.05
CA LEU A 200 -31.76 6.75 -5.17
C LEU A 200 -30.60 6.20 -6.02
N ARG A 201 -30.54 6.61 -7.30
CA ARG A 201 -29.57 6.04 -8.28
C ARG A 201 -28.40 6.96 -8.59
N GLN A 202 -28.21 8.04 -7.84
CA GLN A 202 -27.12 9.00 -8.11
C GLN A 202 -25.76 8.44 -7.64
N PRO A 203 -24.78 8.16 -8.52
CA PRO A 203 -23.48 7.59 -8.13
C PRO A 203 -22.71 8.48 -7.14
N LEU A 204 -22.87 9.80 -7.23
CA LEU A 204 -22.25 10.77 -6.32
C LEU A 204 -22.72 10.57 -4.88
N LEU A 205 -24.01 10.24 -4.65
CA LEU A 205 -24.55 9.98 -3.33
C LEU A 205 -23.91 8.74 -2.69
N TYR A 206 -23.78 7.65 -3.45
CA TYR A 206 -23.12 6.42 -2.98
C TYR A 206 -21.66 6.68 -2.60
N SER A 207 -20.96 7.42 -3.44
CA SER A 207 -19.56 7.75 -3.20
C SER A 207 -19.39 8.71 -2.02
N GLY A 208 -20.25 9.71 -1.89
CA GLY A 208 -20.26 10.64 -0.76
C GLY A 208 -20.54 9.93 0.56
N CYS A 209 -21.52 9.03 0.60
CA CYS A 209 -21.80 8.20 1.78
C CYS A 209 -20.62 7.29 2.12
N PHE A 210 -19.96 6.71 1.13
CA PHE A 210 -18.76 5.88 1.34
C PHE A 210 -17.67 6.65 2.10
N PHE A 211 -17.24 7.78 1.56
CA PHE A 211 -16.17 8.58 2.17
C PHE A 211 -16.58 9.17 3.53
N ALA A 212 -17.82 9.65 3.66
CA ALA A 212 -18.32 10.18 4.93
C ALA A 212 -18.33 9.10 6.02
N LEU A 213 -18.86 7.91 5.73
CA LEU A 213 -18.91 6.81 6.69
C LEU A 213 -17.53 6.22 6.97
N LEU A 214 -16.61 6.25 6.01
CA LEU A 214 -15.23 5.82 6.23
C LEU A 214 -14.52 6.74 7.25
N VAL A 215 -14.71 8.06 7.13
CA VAL A 215 -14.20 9.04 8.10
C VAL A 215 -14.85 8.84 9.47
N VAL A 216 -16.16 8.59 9.51
CA VAL A 216 -16.89 8.30 10.75
C VAL A 216 -16.37 7.01 11.40
N ALA A 217 -16.20 5.94 10.62
CA ALA A 217 -15.68 4.67 11.11
C ALA A 217 -14.27 4.83 11.72
N GLU A 218 -13.41 5.58 11.05
CA GLU A 218 -12.06 5.87 11.56
C GLU A 218 -12.12 6.73 12.84
N HIS A 219 -12.94 7.76 12.87
CA HIS A 219 -13.09 8.63 14.04
C HIS A 219 -13.58 7.88 15.29
N PHE A 220 -14.56 6.98 15.13
CA PHE A 220 -15.09 6.14 16.20
C PHE A 220 -14.28 4.86 16.45
N LYS A 221 -13.12 4.71 15.78
CA LYS A 221 -12.26 3.51 15.87
C LYS A 221 -13.02 2.21 15.57
N LEU A 222 -14.02 2.28 14.70
CA LEU A 222 -14.69 1.11 14.16
C LEU A 222 -13.79 0.45 13.10
N ASN A 223 -14.11 -0.78 12.73
CA ASN A 223 -13.35 -1.47 11.70
C ASN A 223 -13.65 -0.89 10.30
N ALA A 224 -12.94 0.22 9.97
CA ALA A 224 -13.07 0.94 8.70
C ALA A 224 -12.76 0.04 7.48
N LEU A 225 -11.95 -1.00 7.66
CA LEU A 225 -11.60 -1.96 6.60
C LEU A 225 -12.78 -2.84 6.23
N ILE A 226 -13.44 -3.45 7.23
CA ILE A 226 -14.64 -4.30 7.00
C ILE A 226 -15.72 -3.46 6.34
N PHE A 227 -15.96 -2.25 6.86
CA PHE A 227 -16.91 -1.30 6.27
C PHE A 227 -16.55 -1.01 4.82
N GLY A 228 -15.30 -0.57 4.55
CA GLY A 228 -14.85 -0.13 3.24
C GLY A 228 -14.92 -1.24 2.20
N ILE A 229 -14.38 -2.42 2.50
CA ILE A 229 -14.41 -3.58 1.60
C ILE A 229 -15.85 -4.01 1.33
N GLY A 230 -16.65 -4.18 2.37
CA GLY A 230 -18.05 -4.60 2.24
C GLY A 230 -18.89 -3.62 1.42
N TYR A 231 -18.74 -2.30 1.68
CA TYR A 231 -19.45 -1.25 0.95
C TYR A 231 -19.11 -1.27 -0.54
N LEU A 232 -17.82 -1.36 -0.88
CA LEU A 232 -17.37 -1.36 -2.28
C LEU A 232 -17.73 -2.66 -3.01
N LEU A 233 -17.72 -3.79 -2.32
CA LEU A 233 -18.25 -5.05 -2.88
C LEU A 233 -19.75 -4.94 -3.19
N CYS A 234 -20.54 -4.31 -2.31
CA CYS A 234 -21.95 -4.02 -2.58
C CYS A 234 -22.10 -3.07 -3.78
N MET A 235 -21.31 -2.01 -3.88
CA MET A 235 -21.33 -1.11 -5.04
C MET A 235 -20.97 -1.83 -6.34
N ALA A 236 -19.94 -2.68 -6.31
CA ALA A 236 -19.52 -3.50 -7.45
C ALA A 236 -20.61 -4.46 -7.89
N ALA A 237 -21.28 -5.15 -6.95
CA ALA A 237 -22.42 -6.04 -7.22
C ALA A 237 -23.61 -5.27 -7.84
N LEU A 238 -23.84 -4.03 -7.41
CA LEU A 238 -24.88 -3.16 -7.95
C LEU A 238 -24.47 -2.48 -9.26
N LYS A 239 -23.24 -2.68 -9.73
CA LYS A 239 -22.64 -2.00 -10.91
C LYS A 239 -22.71 -0.46 -10.83
N VAL A 240 -22.56 0.09 -9.62
CA VAL A 240 -22.51 1.53 -9.39
C VAL A 240 -21.04 1.96 -9.38
N PRO A 241 -20.63 2.87 -10.29
CA PRO A 241 -19.26 3.36 -10.32
C PRO A 241 -18.97 4.24 -9.10
N LEU A 242 -17.74 4.17 -8.58
CA LEU A 242 -17.27 5.13 -7.60
C LEU A 242 -16.94 6.46 -8.29
N VAL A 243 -17.62 7.51 -7.90
CA VAL A 243 -17.35 8.87 -8.36
C VAL A 243 -16.60 9.60 -7.26
N LEU A 244 -15.37 9.99 -7.51
CA LEU A 244 -14.60 10.76 -6.55
C LEU A 244 -15.23 12.14 -6.35
N PRO A 245 -15.33 12.63 -5.10
CA PRO A 245 -15.94 13.94 -4.81
C PRO A 245 -15.14 15.12 -5.39
N LEU A 246 -13.90 14.87 -5.77
CA LEU A 246 -13.00 15.83 -6.40
C LEU A 246 -12.52 15.31 -7.76
N PRO A 247 -12.20 16.20 -8.71
CA PRO A 247 -11.57 15.80 -9.96
C PRO A 247 -10.31 14.95 -9.69
N THR A 248 -10.10 13.91 -10.46
CA THR A 248 -8.99 12.94 -10.28
C THR A 248 -7.62 13.61 -10.16
N ALA A 249 -7.42 14.71 -10.90
CA ALA A 249 -6.18 15.49 -10.84
C ALA A 249 -5.98 16.18 -9.47
N TRP A 250 -7.05 16.70 -8.86
CA TRP A 250 -7.00 17.32 -7.54
C TRP A 250 -6.81 16.27 -6.44
N MET A 251 -7.50 15.13 -6.57
CA MET A 251 -7.37 14.01 -5.65
C MET A 251 -5.92 13.49 -5.64
N SER A 252 -5.33 13.25 -6.79
CA SER A 252 -3.94 12.78 -6.88
C SER A 252 -2.94 13.82 -6.35
N ARG A 253 -3.20 15.11 -6.54
CA ARG A 253 -2.39 16.18 -5.94
C ARG A 253 -2.50 16.17 -4.42
N LEU A 254 -3.71 16.13 -3.87
CA LEU A 254 -3.96 16.09 -2.43
C LEU A 254 -3.25 14.89 -1.78
N GLN A 255 -3.34 13.73 -2.40
CA GLN A 255 -2.66 12.52 -1.95
C GLN A 255 -1.14 12.69 -1.98
N THR A 256 -0.58 13.12 -3.11
CA THR A 256 0.87 13.20 -3.30
C THR A 256 1.51 14.28 -2.43
N TRP A 257 0.84 15.45 -2.26
CA TRP A 257 1.45 16.61 -1.61
C TRP A 257 1.10 16.76 -0.13
N ILE A 258 0.03 16.13 0.33
CA ILE A 258 -0.45 16.27 1.71
C ILE A 258 -0.58 14.92 2.39
N ALA A 259 -1.43 14.02 1.89
CA ALA A 259 -1.81 12.82 2.62
C ALA A 259 -0.64 11.85 2.79
N ILE A 260 0.12 11.56 1.74
CA ILE A 260 1.27 10.64 1.81
C ILE A 260 2.38 11.21 2.69
N PRO A 261 2.84 12.48 2.49
CA PRO A 261 3.82 13.10 3.39
C PRO A 261 3.41 13.07 4.85
N LEU A 262 2.13 13.36 5.12
CA LEU A 262 1.62 13.40 6.50
C LEU A 262 1.64 12.01 7.14
N ILE A 263 1.19 10.98 6.43
CA ILE A 263 1.18 9.60 6.94
C ILE A 263 2.61 9.08 7.15
N LEU A 264 3.51 9.34 6.21
CA LEU A 264 4.92 8.95 6.33
C LEU A 264 5.59 9.64 7.52
N THR A 265 5.42 10.96 7.64
CA THR A 265 5.99 11.72 8.76
C THR A 265 5.42 11.25 10.10
N PHE A 266 4.10 11.04 10.17
CA PHE A 266 3.42 10.60 11.39
C PHE A 266 3.94 9.25 11.89
N GLY A 267 4.23 8.30 10.99
CA GLY A 267 4.82 7.02 11.33
C GLY A 267 6.27 7.16 11.80
N ILE A 268 7.09 7.86 11.02
CA ILE A 268 8.54 7.97 11.27
C ILE A 268 8.89 8.76 12.53
N VAL A 269 8.17 9.82 12.82
CA VAL A 269 8.43 10.66 14.00
C VAL A 269 8.27 9.89 15.33
N GLN A 270 7.52 8.79 15.31
CA GLN A 270 7.36 7.92 16.47
C GLN A 270 8.56 7.00 16.73
N ILE A 271 9.54 6.97 15.81
CA ILE A 271 10.64 6.02 15.83
C ILE A 271 11.92 6.74 16.24
N ASN A 272 12.57 6.24 17.28
CA ASN A 272 13.97 6.57 17.54
C ASN A 272 14.84 5.58 16.73
N VAL A 273 15.35 6.03 15.58
CA VAL A 273 16.07 5.17 14.63
C VAL A 273 17.35 4.59 15.23
N HIS A 274 18.03 5.33 16.12
CA HIS A 274 19.24 4.82 16.79
C HIS A 274 18.90 3.61 17.64
N ASN A 275 17.89 3.71 18.49
CA ASN A 275 17.43 2.59 19.31
C ASN A 275 16.86 1.45 18.45
N ALA A 276 16.21 1.77 17.33
CA ALA A 276 15.63 0.77 16.44
C ALA A 276 16.67 -0.11 15.77
N LEU A 277 17.83 0.43 15.40
CA LEU A 277 18.92 -0.32 14.79
C LEU A 277 19.69 -1.16 15.82
N ASP A 278 19.83 -0.64 17.04
CA ASP A 278 20.55 -1.34 18.11
C ASP A 278 19.73 -2.48 18.73
N SER A 279 18.40 -2.34 18.78
CA SER A 279 17.50 -3.34 19.35
C SER A 279 17.26 -4.54 18.45
N LEU A 280 17.33 -4.36 17.12
CA LEU A 280 17.25 -5.44 16.16
C LEU A 280 18.63 -6.06 15.98
N GLY A 281 18.78 -7.34 16.34
CA GLY A 281 19.99 -8.09 16.02
C GLY A 281 20.26 -8.09 14.51
N GLY A 282 21.53 -8.05 14.09
CA GLY A 282 21.90 -7.99 12.66
C GLY A 282 21.27 -9.11 11.81
N VAL A 283 21.11 -10.32 12.38
CA VAL A 283 20.44 -11.45 11.72
C VAL A 283 18.93 -11.17 11.53
N GLN A 284 18.26 -10.60 12.53
CA GLN A 284 16.84 -10.27 12.45
C GLN A 284 16.59 -9.18 11.40
N LEU A 285 17.42 -8.14 11.40
CA LEU A 285 17.33 -7.07 10.40
C LEU A 285 17.57 -7.62 8.99
N ALA A 286 18.61 -8.42 8.78
CA ALA A 286 18.89 -9.05 7.49
C ALA A 286 17.72 -9.95 7.03
N ALA A 287 17.14 -10.73 7.94
CA ALA A 287 15.98 -11.58 7.64
C ALA A 287 14.76 -10.74 7.24
N LEU A 288 14.45 -9.66 7.98
CA LEU A 288 13.34 -8.75 7.69
C LEU A 288 13.51 -7.99 6.37
N LEU A 289 14.74 -7.77 5.92
CA LEU A 289 15.01 -7.13 4.63
C LEU A 289 14.96 -8.13 3.47
N LEU A 290 15.53 -9.32 3.65
CA LEU A 290 15.76 -10.26 2.54
C LEU A 290 14.60 -11.26 2.35
N LEU A 291 14.06 -11.83 3.44
CA LEU A 291 13.02 -12.86 3.35
C LEU A 291 11.72 -12.37 2.67
N PRO A 292 11.19 -11.16 2.96
CA PRO A 292 10.00 -10.67 2.28
C PRO A 292 10.21 -10.55 0.77
N ILE A 293 11.38 -10.01 0.36
CA ILE A 293 11.73 -9.84 -1.05
C ILE A 293 11.90 -11.19 -1.73
N ALA A 294 12.70 -12.09 -1.15
CA ALA A 294 12.99 -13.40 -1.72
C ALA A 294 11.74 -14.28 -1.83
N SER A 295 10.95 -14.37 -0.74
CA SER A 295 9.71 -15.16 -0.73
C SER A 295 8.67 -14.62 -1.71
N LYS A 296 8.55 -13.29 -1.83
CA LYS A 296 7.64 -12.65 -2.78
C LYS A 296 8.07 -12.90 -4.23
N LEU A 297 9.37 -12.78 -4.53
CA LEU A 297 9.90 -13.09 -5.86
C LEU A 297 9.66 -14.56 -6.22
N LEU A 298 9.90 -15.48 -5.28
CA LEU A 298 9.64 -16.90 -5.47
C LEU A 298 8.15 -17.17 -5.73
N GLY A 299 7.27 -16.60 -4.91
CA GLY A 299 5.83 -16.74 -5.06
C GLY A 299 5.32 -16.21 -6.40
N ASN A 300 5.78 -15.03 -6.81
CA ASN A 300 5.45 -14.43 -8.08
C ASN A 300 5.95 -15.31 -9.24
N TRP A 301 7.18 -15.77 -9.17
CA TRP A 301 7.80 -16.60 -10.20
C TRP A 301 7.08 -17.93 -10.39
N LEU A 302 6.70 -18.60 -9.30
CA LEU A 302 5.91 -19.83 -9.33
C LEU A 302 4.49 -19.59 -9.85
N GLY A 303 3.84 -18.51 -9.42
CA GLY A 303 2.51 -18.14 -9.86
C GLY A 303 2.43 -17.85 -11.36
N LEU A 304 3.39 -17.07 -11.88
CA LEU A 304 3.53 -16.80 -13.31
C LEU A 304 3.74 -18.07 -14.11
N GLY A 305 4.53 -19.03 -13.57
CA GLY A 305 4.70 -20.34 -14.18
C GLY A 305 3.42 -21.16 -14.24
N TRP A 306 2.68 -21.20 -13.15
CA TRP A 306 1.43 -21.92 -13.08
C TRP A 306 0.35 -21.33 -14.01
N ALA A 307 0.36 -20.03 -14.20
CA ALA A 307 -0.55 -19.35 -15.13
C ALA A 307 -0.21 -19.57 -16.60
N GLY A 308 0.89 -20.27 -16.92
CA GLY A 308 1.29 -20.57 -18.30
C GLY A 308 1.75 -19.32 -19.06
N VAL A 309 2.23 -18.29 -18.35
CA VAL A 309 2.84 -17.12 -19.00
C VAL A 309 4.09 -17.58 -19.73
N SER A 310 4.02 -17.53 -21.07
CA SER A 310 5.02 -18.10 -22.00
C SER A 310 6.45 -17.66 -21.69
N PHE A 311 7.34 -18.61 -21.80
CA PHE A 311 8.72 -18.60 -21.40
C PHE A 311 9.66 -17.94 -22.41
N GLU A 312 9.49 -16.70 -22.67
CA GLU A 312 10.69 -15.94 -22.94
C GLU A 312 11.25 -15.58 -21.55
N GLY A 313 12.25 -16.32 -21.07
CA GLY A 313 12.70 -16.33 -19.67
C GLY A 313 13.01 -14.96 -19.04
N ALA A 314 13.30 -13.95 -19.87
CA ALA A 314 13.42 -12.55 -19.47
C ALA A 314 12.08 -11.93 -19.01
N SER A 315 10.92 -12.35 -19.55
CA SER A 315 9.61 -11.79 -19.24
C SER A 315 9.14 -12.19 -17.82
N ARG A 316 9.29 -13.46 -17.46
CA ARG A 316 8.82 -13.99 -16.18
C ARG A 316 9.55 -13.39 -14.97
N TRP A 317 10.85 -13.25 -15.05
CA TRP A 317 11.66 -12.62 -14.03
C TRP A 317 11.31 -11.14 -13.86
N ARG A 318 11.11 -10.44 -14.96
CA ARG A 318 10.68 -9.03 -14.97
C ARG A 318 9.33 -8.85 -14.31
N GLU A 319 8.34 -9.67 -14.68
CA GLU A 319 7.00 -9.60 -14.08
C GLU A 319 7.04 -9.96 -12.58
N SER A 320 7.90 -10.91 -12.18
CA SER A 320 8.12 -11.23 -10.76
C SER A 320 8.69 -10.04 -10.00
N LEU A 321 9.66 -9.32 -10.55
CA LEU A 321 10.22 -8.10 -9.96
C LEU A 321 9.16 -6.98 -9.87
N LEU A 322 8.35 -6.81 -10.92
CA LEU A 322 7.28 -5.80 -10.93
C LEU A 322 6.22 -6.07 -9.85
N LEU A 323 5.79 -7.32 -9.68
CA LEU A 323 4.84 -7.70 -8.62
C LEU A 323 5.46 -7.62 -7.21
N ASN A 324 6.77 -7.45 -7.08
CA ASN A 324 7.44 -7.22 -5.81
C ASN A 324 7.50 -5.73 -5.42
N ILE A 325 7.02 -4.82 -6.28
CA ILE A 325 6.96 -3.38 -5.97
C ILE A 325 6.09 -3.15 -4.74
N ARG A 326 6.62 -2.37 -3.81
CA ARG A 326 6.02 -1.97 -2.56
C ARG A 326 5.70 -0.48 -2.57
N GLY A 327 4.93 0.01 -1.61
CA GLY A 327 4.64 1.45 -1.53
C GLY A 327 3.39 1.79 -0.73
N LEU A 328 2.46 2.54 -1.34
CA LEU A 328 1.38 3.20 -0.61
C LEU A 328 0.51 2.27 0.23
N SER A 329 0.06 1.14 -0.31
CA SER A 329 -0.76 0.15 0.42
C SER A 329 -0.03 -0.39 1.65
N GLU A 330 1.26 -0.69 1.50
CA GLU A 330 2.12 -1.16 2.59
C GLU A 330 2.31 -0.09 3.67
N ILE A 331 2.57 1.16 3.28
CA ILE A 331 2.75 2.28 4.21
C ILE A 331 1.50 2.51 5.04
N VAL A 332 0.34 2.51 4.41
CA VAL A 332 -0.96 2.66 5.09
C VAL A 332 -1.17 1.50 6.06
N PHE A 333 -0.85 0.29 5.64
CA PHE A 333 -0.95 -0.90 6.48
C PHE A 333 0.02 -0.87 7.67
N LEU A 334 1.29 -0.52 7.43
CA LEU A 334 2.31 -0.35 8.48
C LEU A 334 1.87 0.70 9.51
N ASN A 335 1.37 1.85 9.07
CA ASN A 335 0.89 2.89 9.98
C ASN A 335 -0.31 2.43 10.82
N LEU A 336 -1.24 1.69 10.20
CA LEU A 336 -2.38 1.11 10.91
C LEU A 336 -1.91 0.15 12.02
N LEU A 337 -0.96 -0.73 11.70
CA LEU A 337 -0.41 -1.70 12.65
C LEU A 337 0.36 -1.01 13.80
N LEU A 338 1.14 0.02 13.48
CA LEU A 338 1.88 0.79 14.47
C LEU A 338 0.92 1.51 15.43
N GLN A 339 -0.14 2.16 14.92
CA GLN A 339 -1.14 2.83 15.75
C GLN A 339 -1.90 1.87 16.66
N GLN A 340 -2.16 0.67 16.18
CA GLN A 340 -2.82 -0.38 16.96
C GLN A 340 -1.85 -1.11 17.90
N ARG A 341 -0.57 -0.74 17.91
CA ARG A 341 0.48 -1.36 18.71
C ARG A 341 0.64 -2.87 18.41
N LEU A 342 0.34 -3.28 17.19
CA LEU A 342 0.51 -4.64 16.72
C LEU A 342 1.92 -4.93 16.23
N ILE A 343 2.66 -3.90 15.87
CA ILE A 343 4.09 -3.97 15.53
C ILE A 343 4.86 -2.95 16.34
N SER A 344 6.11 -3.26 16.63
CA SER A 344 7.01 -2.32 17.29
C SER A 344 7.54 -1.25 16.32
N PRO A 345 7.98 -0.08 16.82
CA PRO A 345 8.60 0.96 15.98
C PRO A 345 9.81 0.45 15.19
N GLU A 346 10.60 -0.45 15.77
CA GLU A 346 11.78 -1.05 15.15
C GLU A 346 11.38 -1.92 13.95
N LEU A 347 10.36 -2.77 14.14
CA LEU A 347 9.81 -3.62 13.07
C LEU A 347 9.19 -2.77 11.95
N TYR A 348 8.48 -1.68 12.31
CA TYR A 348 7.97 -0.72 11.35
C TYR A 348 9.09 -0.14 10.48
N PHE A 349 10.20 0.32 11.11
CA PHE A 349 11.34 0.89 10.40
C PHE A 349 12.00 -0.11 9.46
N ALA A 350 12.27 -1.34 9.94
CA ALA A 350 12.87 -2.41 9.14
C ALA A 350 12.02 -2.75 7.91
N LEU A 351 10.69 -2.88 8.08
CA LEU A 351 9.79 -3.20 6.97
C LEU A 351 9.60 -2.02 6.01
N MET A 352 9.62 -0.78 6.49
CA MET A 352 9.61 0.40 5.63
C MET A 352 10.88 0.50 4.78
N LEU A 353 12.05 0.19 5.38
CA LEU A 353 13.32 0.11 4.65
C LEU A 353 13.29 -1.01 3.61
N MET A 354 12.75 -2.17 3.96
CA MET A 354 12.52 -3.29 3.03
C MET A 354 11.63 -2.87 1.87
N GLY A 355 10.51 -2.19 2.14
CA GLY A 355 9.59 -1.68 1.12
C GLY A 355 10.27 -0.72 0.14
N LEU A 356 11.14 0.17 0.64
CA LEU A 356 11.96 1.04 -0.20
C LEU A 356 12.90 0.24 -1.11
N ILE A 357 13.64 -0.73 -0.55
CA ILE A 357 14.56 -1.59 -1.33
C ILE A 357 13.78 -2.35 -2.41
N ALA A 358 12.65 -2.97 -2.04
CA ALA A 358 11.81 -3.73 -2.97
C ALA A 358 11.28 -2.85 -4.12
N THR A 359 10.95 -1.59 -3.83
CA THR A 359 10.45 -0.63 -4.84
C THR A 359 11.55 -0.15 -5.78
N LEU A 360 12.78 -0.04 -5.29
CA LEU A 360 13.94 0.33 -6.12
C LEU A 360 14.46 -0.85 -6.96
N LEU A 361 14.19 -2.08 -6.57
CA LEU A 361 14.76 -3.28 -7.19
C LEU A 361 14.54 -3.37 -8.72
N PRO A 362 13.33 -3.11 -9.29
CA PRO A 362 13.12 -3.10 -10.73
C PRO A 362 13.95 -2.04 -11.47
N ALA A 363 14.13 -0.87 -10.86
CA ALA A 363 14.95 0.20 -11.43
C ALA A 363 16.43 -0.18 -11.43
N LEU A 364 16.94 -0.77 -10.33
CA LEU A 364 18.30 -1.28 -10.20
C LEU A 364 18.58 -2.44 -11.16
N ALA A 365 17.58 -3.28 -11.44
CA ALA A 365 17.65 -4.34 -12.45
C ALA A 365 17.63 -3.81 -13.88
N GLY A 366 17.67 -2.50 -14.10
CA GLY A 366 17.80 -1.89 -15.41
C GLY A 366 16.52 -1.90 -16.26
N MET A 367 15.36 -2.14 -15.66
CA MET A 367 14.09 -2.28 -16.40
C MET A 367 13.66 -1.00 -17.14
N HIS A 368 14.20 0.16 -16.78
CA HIS A 368 13.97 1.44 -17.46
C HIS A 368 14.70 1.56 -18.81
N ARG A 369 15.69 0.70 -19.10
CA ARG A 369 16.55 0.75 -20.29
C ARG A 369 16.19 -0.25 -21.38
N ILE A 370 15.13 -1.02 -21.19
CA ILE A 370 14.80 -2.10 -22.13
C ILE A 370 13.90 -1.54 -23.20
N PRO A 371 14.39 -1.44 -24.49
CA PRO A 371 13.52 -1.16 -25.61
C PRO A 371 12.52 -2.32 -25.70
N LEU A 372 11.24 -2.01 -25.54
CA LEU A 372 10.19 -2.95 -25.92
C LEU A 372 10.29 -3.13 -27.41
N ASN A 373 10.82 -4.27 -27.86
CA ASN A 373 10.64 -4.72 -29.23
C ASN A 373 9.13 -4.96 -29.39
N ILE A 374 8.42 -3.89 -29.72
CA ILE A 374 7.03 -3.97 -30.17
C ILE A 374 7.14 -4.67 -31.52
N ALA A 375 6.89 -5.98 -31.55
CA ALA A 375 6.59 -6.67 -32.79
C ALA A 375 5.47 -5.87 -33.47
N ALA A 376 5.83 -5.12 -34.48
CA ALA A 376 4.86 -4.41 -35.30
C ALA A 376 3.82 -5.45 -35.73
N PRO A 377 2.51 -5.14 -35.62
CA PRO A 377 1.50 -6.05 -36.10
C PRO A 377 1.84 -6.39 -37.54
N ALA A 378 2.00 -7.67 -37.82
CA ALA A 378 2.27 -8.16 -39.17
C ALA A 378 1.27 -7.49 -40.10
N ARG A 379 1.76 -6.61 -40.97
CA ARG A 379 0.96 -6.05 -42.07
C ARG A 379 0.40 -7.25 -42.81
N SER A 380 -0.90 -7.46 -42.65
CA SER A 380 -1.62 -8.35 -43.55
C SER A 380 -1.42 -7.82 -44.96
N THR A 381 -0.50 -8.45 -45.69
CA THR A 381 -0.42 -8.36 -47.14
C THR A 381 -1.74 -8.88 -47.68
N ARG A 382 -2.71 -7.97 -47.87
CA ARG A 382 -3.77 -8.20 -48.82
C ARG A 382 -3.11 -8.25 -50.19
N ALA A 383 -2.81 -9.47 -50.63
CA ALA A 383 -2.59 -9.74 -52.04
C ALA A 383 -3.91 -9.40 -52.77
N ASN A 384 -3.84 -8.41 -53.62
CA ASN A 384 -4.80 -8.23 -54.70
C ASN A 384 -4.63 -9.40 -55.68
N SER A 385 -5.70 -10.12 -55.89
CA SER A 385 -5.99 -10.84 -57.14
C SER A 385 -7.50 -10.87 -57.32
#